data_18732aef9676fb053040cbf0432ca20e
#
_entry.id   18732aef9676fb053040cbf0432ca20e
#
_cell.length_a   1.000
_cell.length_b   1.000
_cell.length_c   1.000
_cell.angle_alpha   90.00
_cell.angle_beta   90.00
_cell.angle_gamma   90.00
#
_symmetry.space_group_name_H-M   'P 1'
#
loop_
_entity.id
_entity.type
_entity.pdbx_description
1 polymer ?
#
loop_
_entity_poly.entity_id
_entity_poly.type
_entity_poly.pdbx_seq_one_letter_code
_entity_poly.pdbx_strand_id
1 'polypeptide(L)'
;MITSDKNFNLETNRLLLVPISMKHFESRSRIASDIENTRFMMFLPATKEETFEYIKKCETAWQAQNQSLFEFAILLKSENNKFIGGIALELLQSNPQITETFGDNVADLGWILDKNYWNHGFVTEAAFAVVKLAKSLGYKKLIAQCDKDNIGSYRVMEKIGMTLFSNDGVRFNKCEPNVPKTELMYTIDL
;
A
#
# COMPACT_ATOMS: atom_id res chain seq x y z
N MET A 1 -10.05 -13.90 -23.24
CA MET A 1 -8.65 -13.61 -23.61
C MET A 1 -8.39 -12.16 -23.33
N ILE A 2 -7.67 -11.83 -22.26
CA ILE A 2 -7.32 -10.45 -21.90
C ILE A 2 -5.97 -10.22 -22.52
N THR A 3 -5.93 -9.30 -23.46
CA THR A 3 -4.76 -8.94 -24.28
C THR A 3 -3.58 -8.48 -23.42
N SER A 4 -2.37 -8.85 -23.83
CA SER A 4 -1.07 -8.65 -23.19
C SER A 4 -0.58 -7.20 -23.01
N ASP A 5 -1.42 -6.20 -23.19
CA ASP A 5 -1.10 -4.76 -23.06
C ASP A 5 -1.91 -4.09 -21.96
N LYS A 6 -1.93 -4.68 -20.75
CA LYS A 6 -2.47 -3.96 -19.60
C LYS A 6 -1.46 -2.89 -19.15
N ASN A 7 -1.58 -1.70 -19.72
CA ASN A 7 -0.91 -0.53 -19.15
C ASN A 7 -1.64 -0.15 -17.85
N PHE A 8 -1.12 -0.63 -16.71
CA PHE A 8 -1.66 -0.33 -15.38
C PHE A 8 -1.19 1.00 -14.82
N ASN A 9 -0.72 1.91 -15.65
CA ASN A 9 -0.35 3.23 -15.17
C ASN A 9 -1.62 4.00 -14.76
N LEU A 10 -1.61 4.52 -13.53
CA LEU A 10 -2.68 5.39 -13.04
C LEU A 10 -2.12 6.82 -12.96
N GLU A 11 -2.78 7.71 -13.67
CA GLU A 11 -2.39 9.11 -13.70
C GLU A 11 -3.36 9.95 -12.88
N THR A 12 -2.81 10.84 -12.05
CA THR A 12 -3.56 11.81 -11.26
C THR A 12 -3.11 13.22 -11.62
N ASN A 13 -3.58 14.23 -10.90
CA ASN A 13 -3.14 15.61 -11.15
C ASN A 13 -1.64 15.79 -10.95
N ARG A 14 -1.08 15.31 -9.84
CA ARG A 14 0.32 15.51 -9.45
C ARG A 14 1.19 14.27 -9.59
N LEU A 15 0.59 13.08 -9.68
CA LEU A 15 1.29 11.81 -9.58
C LEU A 15 1.12 10.96 -10.84
N LEU A 16 2.13 10.13 -11.07
CA LEU A 16 2.07 8.99 -11.97
C LEU A 16 2.36 7.72 -11.14
N LEU A 17 1.40 6.80 -11.07
CA LEU A 17 1.56 5.52 -10.44
C LEU A 17 1.86 4.48 -11.52
N VAL A 18 2.98 3.80 -11.39
CA VAL A 18 3.41 2.76 -12.33
C VAL A 18 3.71 1.47 -11.59
N PRO A 19 3.58 0.30 -12.21
CA PRO A 19 4.05 -0.95 -11.62
C PRO A 19 5.46 -0.79 -11.05
N ILE A 20 5.66 -1.19 -9.79
CA ILE A 20 7.00 -1.17 -9.21
C ILE A 20 7.90 -2.16 -9.95
N SER A 21 9.16 -1.80 -10.11
CA SER A 21 10.15 -2.65 -10.78
C SER A 21 11.55 -2.35 -10.26
N MET A 22 12.53 -3.15 -10.67
CA MET A 22 13.92 -3.00 -10.24
C MET A 22 14.53 -1.63 -10.53
N LYS A 23 13.99 -0.86 -11.49
CA LYS A 23 14.43 0.53 -11.71
C LYS A 23 14.19 1.46 -10.50
N HIS A 24 13.28 1.09 -9.60
CA HIS A 24 12.95 1.84 -8.39
C HIS A 24 13.71 1.35 -7.14
N PHE A 25 14.57 0.33 -7.29
CA PHE A 25 15.21 -0.39 -6.18
C PHE A 25 15.96 0.54 -5.21
N GLU A 26 16.86 1.38 -5.71
CA GLU A 26 17.67 2.26 -4.85
C GLU A 26 16.80 3.25 -4.06
N SER A 27 15.80 3.85 -4.73
CA SER A 27 14.88 4.80 -4.08
C SER A 27 13.97 4.10 -3.05
N ARG A 28 13.45 2.92 -3.41
CA ARG A 28 12.62 2.12 -2.49
C ARG A 28 13.43 1.66 -1.29
N SER A 29 14.65 1.17 -1.50
CA SER A 29 15.54 0.70 -0.43
C SER A 29 15.89 1.83 0.54
N ARG A 30 16.20 3.03 0.05
CA ARG A 30 16.46 4.19 0.89
C ARG A 30 15.27 4.54 1.80
N ILE A 31 14.03 4.52 1.26
CA ILE A 31 12.83 4.81 2.04
C ILE A 31 12.53 3.67 3.02
N ALA A 32 12.65 2.42 2.57
CA ALA A 32 12.32 1.24 3.36
C ALA A 32 13.31 0.96 4.50
N SER A 33 14.55 1.44 4.42
CA SER A 33 15.56 1.31 5.47
C SER A 33 15.56 2.47 6.47
N ASP A 34 14.90 3.59 6.17
CA ASP A 34 14.84 4.74 7.07
C ASP A 34 13.86 4.47 8.23
N ILE A 35 14.38 4.47 9.46
CA ILE A 35 13.61 4.17 10.67
C ILE A 35 12.45 5.16 10.88
N GLU A 36 12.64 6.43 10.55
CA GLU A 36 11.59 7.45 10.71
C GLU A 36 10.43 7.20 9.74
N ASN A 37 10.73 6.82 8.48
CA ASN A 37 9.69 6.44 7.52
C ASN A 37 8.92 5.19 7.94
N THR A 38 9.56 4.28 8.68
CA THR A 38 9.07 2.90 8.86
C THR A 38 8.71 2.54 10.29
N ARG A 39 8.85 3.47 11.23
CA ARG A 39 8.67 3.23 12.68
C ARG A 39 7.34 2.60 13.08
N PHE A 40 6.29 2.81 12.28
CA PHE A 40 4.95 2.26 12.53
C PHE A 40 4.64 1.01 11.71
N MET A 41 5.63 0.40 11.05
CA MET A 41 5.39 -0.71 10.13
C MET A 41 5.82 -2.05 10.72
N MET A 42 5.01 -3.09 10.44
CA MET A 42 5.26 -4.46 10.91
C MET A 42 6.40 -5.15 10.14
N PHE A 43 6.62 -4.79 8.87
CA PHE A 43 7.56 -5.46 7.97
C PHE A 43 8.81 -4.63 7.65
N LEU A 44 8.85 -3.38 8.11
CA LEU A 44 9.94 -2.45 7.86
C LEU A 44 10.50 -1.93 9.19
N PRO A 45 11.76 -1.52 9.30
CA PRO A 45 12.68 -1.27 8.18
C PRO A 45 13.17 -2.55 7.49
N ALA A 46 13.55 -2.43 6.22
CA ALA A 46 14.05 -3.52 5.40
C ALA A 46 15.53 -3.31 5.00
N THR A 47 16.27 -4.40 4.89
CA THR A 47 17.60 -4.40 4.27
C THR A 47 17.51 -4.21 2.76
N LYS A 48 18.65 -4.02 2.09
CA LYS A 48 18.68 -3.98 0.62
C LYS A 48 18.24 -5.32 0.02
N GLU A 49 18.68 -6.44 0.61
CA GLU A 49 18.32 -7.78 0.19
C GLU A 49 16.81 -8.04 0.33
N GLU A 50 16.23 -7.69 1.48
CA GLU A 50 14.78 -7.79 1.69
C GLU A 50 13.99 -6.93 0.69
N THR A 51 14.47 -5.72 0.39
CA THR A 51 13.85 -4.83 -0.60
C THR A 51 13.96 -5.39 -2.01
N PHE A 52 15.10 -5.98 -2.37
CA PHE A 52 15.32 -6.63 -3.66
C PHE A 52 14.34 -7.79 -3.86
N GLU A 53 14.24 -8.70 -2.90
CA GLU A 53 13.31 -9.84 -2.97
C GLU A 53 11.84 -9.39 -3.01
N TYR A 54 11.49 -8.34 -2.26
CA TYR A 54 10.15 -7.76 -2.32
C TYR A 54 9.80 -7.23 -3.71
N ILE A 55 10.69 -6.47 -4.34
CA ILE A 55 10.44 -5.94 -5.69
C ILE A 55 10.34 -7.07 -6.71
N LYS A 56 11.17 -8.11 -6.61
CA LYS A 56 11.07 -9.30 -7.48
C LYS A 56 9.73 -10.02 -7.32
N LYS A 57 9.25 -10.18 -6.08
CA LYS A 57 7.90 -10.70 -5.81
C LYS A 57 6.84 -9.87 -6.52
N CYS A 58 6.93 -8.54 -6.42
CA CYS A 58 5.98 -7.64 -7.07
C CYS A 58 6.03 -7.72 -8.61
N GLU A 59 7.25 -7.75 -9.21
CA GLU A 59 7.39 -7.92 -10.67
C GLU A 59 6.80 -9.25 -11.16
N THR A 60 6.99 -10.32 -10.40
CA THR A 60 6.38 -11.63 -10.69
C THR A 60 4.86 -11.56 -10.60
N ALA A 61 4.32 -10.89 -9.57
CA ALA A 61 2.88 -10.72 -9.41
C ALA A 61 2.27 -9.91 -10.57
N TRP A 62 2.96 -8.88 -11.08
CA TRP A 62 2.51 -8.12 -12.26
C TRP A 62 2.40 -8.97 -13.54
N GLN A 63 3.15 -10.06 -13.64
CA GLN A 63 3.13 -10.98 -14.78
C GLN A 63 2.15 -12.16 -14.59
N ALA A 64 1.60 -12.31 -13.39
CA ALA A 64 0.73 -13.43 -13.06
C ALA A 64 -0.63 -13.34 -13.79
N GLN A 65 -1.13 -14.49 -14.23
CA GLN A 65 -2.43 -14.60 -14.88
C GLN A 65 -3.58 -14.26 -13.90
N ASN A 66 -3.46 -14.71 -12.65
CA ASN A 66 -4.36 -14.39 -11.54
C ASN A 66 -3.65 -13.42 -10.59
N GLN A 67 -3.58 -12.17 -11.01
CA GLN A 67 -2.89 -11.14 -10.25
C GLN A 67 -3.65 -10.82 -8.95
N SER A 68 -2.97 -11.00 -7.82
CA SER A 68 -3.50 -10.71 -6.49
C SER A 68 -2.79 -9.55 -5.78
N LEU A 69 -1.64 -9.12 -6.27
CA LEU A 69 -0.84 -8.02 -5.72
C LEU A 69 -0.56 -6.98 -6.81
N PHE A 70 -0.94 -5.74 -6.53
CA PHE A 70 -0.70 -4.56 -7.35
C PHE A 70 0.11 -3.56 -6.54
N GLU A 71 1.44 -3.61 -6.62
CA GLU A 71 2.32 -2.62 -5.98
C GLU A 71 2.72 -1.57 -7.00
N PHE A 72 2.36 -0.32 -6.74
CA PHE A 72 2.71 0.83 -7.57
C PHE A 72 3.83 1.65 -6.95
N ALA A 73 4.77 2.08 -7.77
CA ALA A 73 5.66 3.19 -7.47
C ALA A 73 4.88 4.51 -7.62
N ILE A 74 4.95 5.36 -6.61
CA ILE A 74 4.38 6.72 -6.66
C ILE A 74 5.46 7.67 -7.15
N LEU A 75 5.24 8.24 -8.33
CA LEU A 75 6.16 9.17 -8.98
C LEU A 75 5.58 10.59 -8.97
N LEU A 76 6.36 11.57 -8.53
CA LEU A 76 5.98 12.98 -8.48
C LEU A 76 6.32 13.69 -9.81
N LYS A 77 5.31 14.10 -10.54
CA LYS A 77 5.45 14.71 -11.89
C LYS A 77 6.28 15.99 -11.88
N SER A 78 6.07 16.86 -10.89
CA SER A 78 6.77 18.14 -10.76
C SER A 78 8.27 18.01 -10.49
N GLU A 79 8.74 16.83 -10.07
CA GLU A 79 10.14 16.51 -9.84
C GLU A 79 10.66 15.46 -10.85
N ASN A 80 10.30 15.60 -12.11
CA ASN A 80 10.74 14.73 -13.19
C ASN A 80 10.45 13.23 -12.94
N ASN A 81 9.22 12.94 -12.49
CA ASN A 81 8.79 11.60 -12.11
C ASN A 81 9.68 10.92 -11.04
N LYS A 82 10.13 11.70 -10.07
CA LYS A 82 10.91 11.20 -8.95
C LYS A 82 10.07 10.23 -8.10
N PHE A 83 10.67 9.10 -7.77
CA PHE A 83 10.06 8.13 -6.85
C PHE A 83 9.98 8.71 -5.43
N ILE A 84 8.77 8.81 -4.90
CA ILE A 84 8.50 9.35 -3.55
C ILE A 84 7.88 8.34 -2.60
N GLY A 85 7.46 7.17 -3.07
CA GLY A 85 6.83 6.14 -2.24
C GLY A 85 6.23 5.00 -3.04
N GLY A 86 5.45 4.16 -2.36
CA GLY A 86 4.70 3.06 -2.96
C GLY A 86 3.32 2.92 -2.36
N ILE A 87 2.40 2.34 -3.12
CA ILE A 87 1.05 1.98 -2.70
C ILE A 87 0.68 0.61 -3.26
N ALA A 88 0.20 -0.26 -2.39
CA ALA A 88 -0.17 -1.64 -2.71
C ALA A 88 -1.67 -1.86 -2.57
N LEU A 89 -2.20 -2.69 -3.45
CA LEU A 89 -3.51 -3.33 -3.35
C LEU A 89 -3.28 -4.84 -3.40
N GLU A 90 -3.60 -5.56 -2.34
CA GLU A 90 -3.41 -7.01 -2.23
C GLU A 90 -4.72 -7.73 -1.95
N LEU A 91 -5.10 -8.67 -2.82
CA LEU A 91 -6.31 -9.47 -2.65
C LEU A 91 -6.13 -10.50 -1.52
N LEU A 92 -7.04 -10.55 -0.57
CA LEU A 92 -6.95 -11.36 0.64
C LEU A 92 -7.74 -12.68 0.58
N GLN A 93 -7.93 -13.28 -0.59
CA GLN A 93 -8.71 -14.51 -0.79
C GLN A 93 -8.23 -15.73 0.02
N SER A 94 -6.96 -15.75 0.42
CA SER A 94 -6.36 -16.89 1.14
C SER A 94 -6.37 -16.74 2.66
N ASN A 95 -7.01 -15.69 3.19
CA ASN A 95 -7.11 -15.47 4.63
C ASN A 95 -8.52 -15.85 5.13
N PRO A 96 -8.67 -17.03 5.82
CA PRO A 96 -9.98 -17.49 6.27
C PRO A 96 -10.68 -16.52 7.21
N GLN A 97 -9.97 -15.85 8.11
CA GLN A 97 -10.55 -14.89 9.06
C GLN A 97 -11.12 -13.66 8.32
N ILE A 98 -10.44 -13.19 7.29
CA ILE A 98 -10.92 -12.07 6.47
C ILE A 98 -12.16 -12.49 5.68
N THR A 99 -12.13 -13.66 5.05
CA THR A 99 -13.28 -14.18 4.29
C THR A 99 -14.49 -14.44 5.17
N GLU A 100 -14.30 -14.97 6.39
CA GLU A 100 -15.38 -15.18 7.34
C GLU A 100 -16.00 -13.85 7.83
N THR A 101 -15.17 -12.84 8.07
CA THR A 101 -15.62 -11.53 8.59
C THR A 101 -16.24 -10.64 7.51
N PHE A 102 -15.66 -10.62 6.32
CA PHE A 102 -15.96 -9.61 5.29
C PHE A 102 -16.45 -10.19 3.96
N GLY A 103 -16.44 -11.53 3.81
CA GLY A 103 -16.80 -12.20 2.56
C GLY A 103 -15.65 -12.24 1.54
N ASP A 104 -16.02 -12.55 0.31
CA ASP A 104 -15.08 -12.66 -0.82
C ASP A 104 -14.78 -11.30 -1.47
N ASN A 105 -13.69 -11.26 -2.25
CA ASN A 105 -13.25 -10.08 -3.01
C ASN A 105 -12.89 -8.87 -2.12
N VAL A 106 -12.27 -9.16 -0.99
CA VAL A 106 -11.68 -8.16 -0.08
C VAL A 106 -10.21 -7.96 -0.42
N ALA A 107 -9.76 -6.73 -0.47
CA ALA A 107 -8.34 -6.41 -0.66
C ALA A 107 -7.82 -5.50 0.45
N ASP A 108 -6.52 -5.67 0.77
CA ASP A 108 -5.78 -4.77 1.65
C ASP A 108 -5.19 -3.60 0.86
N LEU A 109 -5.25 -2.41 1.43
CA LEU A 109 -4.67 -1.20 0.87
C LEU A 109 -3.59 -0.66 1.80
N GLY A 110 -2.32 -0.75 1.36
CA GLY A 110 -1.17 -0.31 2.12
C GLY A 110 -0.31 0.70 1.37
N TRP A 111 0.48 1.50 2.11
CA TRP A 111 1.39 2.50 1.50
C TRP A 111 2.60 2.81 2.34
N ILE A 112 3.62 3.34 1.67
CA ILE A 112 4.78 4.00 2.28
C ILE A 112 5.11 5.26 1.48
N LEU A 113 5.47 6.33 2.17
CA LEU A 113 5.89 7.58 1.55
C LEU A 113 7.19 8.07 2.20
N ASP A 114 8.10 8.60 1.41
CA ASP A 114 9.29 9.30 1.89
C ASP A 114 8.85 10.46 2.82
N LYS A 115 9.42 10.56 4.01
CA LYS A 115 9.09 11.55 5.04
C LYS A 115 9.15 12.99 4.54
N ASN A 116 10.01 13.28 3.56
CA ASN A 116 10.13 14.61 2.98
C ASN A 116 8.88 15.03 2.19
N TYR A 117 7.97 14.10 1.91
CA TYR A 117 6.72 14.32 1.16
C TYR A 117 5.47 14.12 2.00
N TRP A 118 5.61 13.93 3.33
CA TRP A 118 4.46 13.83 4.22
C TRP A 118 3.67 15.14 4.27
N ASN A 119 2.40 15.05 4.65
CA ASN A 119 1.48 16.18 4.82
C ASN A 119 1.14 17.00 3.56
N HIS A 120 1.56 16.54 2.35
CA HIS A 120 1.23 17.19 1.09
C HIS A 120 -0.01 16.57 0.39
N GLY A 121 -0.62 15.54 0.98
CA GLY A 121 -1.79 14.86 0.43
C GLY A 121 -1.50 13.89 -0.73
N PHE A 122 -0.23 13.57 -1.00
CA PHE A 122 0.15 12.67 -2.10
C PHE A 122 -0.40 11.25 -1.93
N VAL A 123 -0.30 10.67 -0.73
CA VAL A 123 -0.86 9.33 -0.47
C VAL A 123 -2.38 9.34 -0.63
N THR A 124 -3.08 10.37 -0.16
CA THR A 124 -4.55 10.50 -0.33
C THR A 124 -4.91 10.52 -1.82
N GLU A 125 -4.18 11.27 -2.63
CA GLU A 125 -4.38 11.36 -4.08
C GLU A 125 -4.12 10.02 -4.78
N ALA A 126 -3.02 9.32 -4.44
CA ALA A 126 -2.70 8.00 -4.93
C ALA A 126 -3.77 6.96 -4.52
N ALA A 127 -4.21 6.98 -3.26
CA ALA A 127 -5.20 6.06 -2.73
C ALA A 127 -6.55 6.21 -3.43
N PHE A 128 -7.02 7.42 -3.74
CA PHE A 128 -8.22 7.61 -4.56
C PHE A 128 -8.12 6.94 -5.93
N ALA A 129 -6.96 7.01 -6.59
CA ALA A 129 -6.75 6.33 -7.87
C ALA A 129 -6.79 4.81 -7.73
N VAL A 130 -6.18 4.26 -6.66
CA VAL A 130 -6.16 2.82 -6.41
C VAL A 130 -7.54 2.30 -5.98
N VAL A 131 -8.32 3.08 -5.21
CA VAL A 131 -9.74 2.75 -4.87
C VAL A 131 -10.58 2.63 -6.15
N LYS A 132 -10.41 3.53 -7.12
CA LYS A 132 -11.10 3.45 -8.42
C LYS A 132 -10.68 2.21 -9.20
N LEU A 133 -9.39 1.87 -9.18
CA LEU A 133 -8.88 0.65 -9.80
C LEU A 133 -9.50 -0.59 -9.12
N ALA A 134 -9.48 -0.68 -7.80
CA ALA A 134 -10.04 -1.79 -7.04
C ALA A 134 -11.51 -2.03 -7.41
N LYS A 135 -12.30 -0.96 -7.49
CA LYS A 135 -13.69 -1.02 -7.95
C LYS A 135 -13.82 -1.56 -9.38
N SER A 136 -12.96 -1.11 -10.31
CA SER A 136 -12.98 -1.58 -11.70
C SER A 136 -12.55 -3.04 -11.85
N LEU A 137 -11.76 -3.57 -10.91
CA LEU A 137 -11.35 -4.97 -10.82
C LEU A 137 -12.43 -5.88 -10.17
N GLY A 138 -13.52 -5.28 -9.66
CA GLY A 138 -14.63 -6.04 -9.05
C GLY A 138 -14.42 -6.36 -7.57
N TYR A 139 -13.45 -5.72 -6.90
CA TYR A 139 -13.35 -5.84 -5.44
C TYR A 139 -14.58 -5.21 -4.80
N LYS A 140 -15.05 -5.81 -3.73
CA LYS A 140 -16.27 -5.37 -3.01
C LYS A 140 -15.96 -4.55 -1.78
N LYS A 141 -14.80 -4.79 -1.18
CA LYS A 141 -14.40 -4.14 0.05
C LYS A 141 -12.89 -3.93 0.08
N LEU A 142 -12.47 -2.78 0.60
CA LEU A 142 -11.09 -2.57 1.01
C LEU A 142 -10.99 -2.52 2.52
N ILE A 143 -9.91 -3.08 3.02
CA ILE A 143 -9.45 -2.89 4.39
C ILE A 143 -8.11 -2.16 4.37
N ALA A 144 -7.79 -1.45 5.44
CA ALA A 144 -6.48 -0.89 5.69
C ALA A 144 -6.22 -0.87 7.19
N GLN A 145 -4.99 -1.15 7.58
CA GLN A 145 -4.60 -1.25 8.98
C GLN A 145 -3.43 -0.34 9.29
N CYS A 146 -3.42 0.24 10.49
CA CYS A 146 -2.28 1.02 10.95
C CYS A 146 -2.12 0.96 12.48
N ASP A 147 -0.93 1.33 12.93
CA ASP A 147 -0.69 1.68 14.33
C ASP A 147 -1.54 2.89 14.70
N LYS A 148 -2.18 2.86 15.88
CA LYS A 148 -2.99 3.96 16.41
C LYS A 148 -2.21 5.28 16.49
N ASP A 149 -0.90 5.21 16.74
CA ASP A 149 -0.04 6.39 16.82
C ASP A 149 0.36 6.93 15.44
N ASN A 150 0.06 6.19 14.34
CA ASN A 150 0.28 6.65 12.96
C ASN A 150 -0.87 7.52 12.47
N ILE A 151 -0.96 8.75 13.01
CA ILE A 151 -2.01 9.72 12.67
C ILE A 151 -2.07 9.97 11.16
N GLY A 152 -0.91 10.06 10.50
CA GLY A 152 -0.84 10.29 9.06
C GLY A 152 -1.57 9.21 8.26
N SER A 153 -1.48 7.94 8.70
CA SER A 153 -2.09 6.82 8.01
C SER A 153 -3.62 6.81 8.15
N TYR A 154 -4.14 6.83 9.37
CA TYR A 154 -5.61 6.76 9.52
C TYR A 154 -6.32 8.01 8.99
N ARG A 155 -5.66 9.17 8.96
CA ARG A 155 -6.22 10.37 8.30
C ARG A 155 -6.33 10.22 6.78
N VAL A 156 -5.43 9.44 6.15
CA VAL A 156 -5.60 9.07 4.74
C VAL A 156 -6.82 8.17 4.58
N MET A 157 -6.96 7.14 5.42
CA MET A 157 -8.11 6.22 5.39
C MET A 157 -9.45 6.99 5.49
N GLU A 158 -9.57 7.88 6.48
CA GLU A 158 -10.76 8.74 6.65
C GLU A 158 -11.04 9.60 5.42
N LYS A 159 -10.00 10.24 4.84
CA LYS A 159 -10.16 11.11 3.66
C LYS A 159 -10.62 10.38 2.41
N ILE A 160 -10.26 9.11 2.24
CA ILE A 160 -10.72 8.31 1.11
C ILE A 160 -12.08 7.63 1.36
N GLY A 161 -12.73 7.94 2.49
CA GLY A 161 -14.08 7.48 2.83
C GLY A 161 -14.13 6.15 3.60
N MET A 162 -12.99 5.66 4.11
CA MET A 162 -13.01 4.49 4.97
C MET A 162 -13.55 4.83 6.36
N THR A 163 -14.24 3.88 6.98
CA THR A 163 -14.78 3.99 8.35
C THR A 163 -14.02 3.05 9.29
N LEU A 164 -13.85 3.45 10.53
CA LEU A 164 -13.23 2.65 11.56
C LEU A 164 -14.07 1.38 11.82
N PHE A 165 -13.47 0.20 11.64
CA PHE A 165 -14.09 -1.09 11.89
C PHE A 165 -13.72 -1.63 13.28
N SER A 166 -12.42 -1.63 13.64
CA SER A 166 -11.96 -1.99 14.99
C SER A 166 -10.79 -1.11 15.46
N ASN A 167 -10.64 -0.99 16.79
CA ASN A 167 -9.61 -0.18 17.44
C ASN A 167 -8.95 -0.91 18.64
N ASP A 168 -9.05 -2.20 18.68
CA ASP A 168 -8.60 -3.08 19.76
C ASP A 168 -7.68 -4.20 19.28
N GLY A 169 -7.31 -4.20 18.00
CA GLY A 169 -6.31 -5.12 17.46
C GLY A 169 -4.95 -4.91 18.11
N VAL A 170 -4.13 -5.93 18.12
CA VAL A 170 -2.76 -5.90 18.62
C VAL A 170 -1.79 -6.13 17.48
N ARG A 171 -0.79 -5.26 17.39
CA ARG A 171 0.28 -5.36 16.40
C ARG A 171 1.65 -5.16 17.03
N PHE A 172 2.68 -5.59 16.33
CA PHE A 172 4.08 -5.35 16.69
C PHE A 172 4.80 -4.70 15.52
N ASN A 173 5.35 -3.53 15.75
CA ASN A 173 6.16 -2.85 14.74
C ASN A 173 7.57 -3.44 14.72
N LYS A 174 8.17 -3.60 13.53
CA LYS A 174 9.49 -4.24 13.40
C LYS A 174 10.59 -3.49 14.17
N CYS A 175 10.46 -2.17 14.33
CA CYS A 175 11.38 -1.37 15.15
C CYS A 175 11.25 -1.63 16.66
N GLU A 176 10.10 -2.10 17.12
CA GLU A 176 9.79 -2.36 18.55
C GLU A 176 9.08 -3.72 18.69
N PRO A 177 9.74 -4.84 18.35
CA PRO A 177 9.08 -6.14 18.16
C PRO A 177 8.49 -6.74 19.44
N ASN A 178 8.88 -6.25 20.61
CA ASN A 178 8.41 -6.71 21.92
C ASN A 178 7.42 -5.73 22.59
N VAL A 179 7.05 -4.65 21.91
CA VAL A 179 6.12 -3.64 22.44
C VAL A 179 4.80 -3.75 21.70
N PRO A 180 3.74 -4.25 22.36
CA PRO A 180 2.42 -4.32 21.75
C PRO A 180 1.89 -2.91 21.49
N LYS A 181 1.40 -2.69 20.29
CA LYS A 181 0.76 -1.45 19.84
C LYS A 181 -0.71 -1.73 19.54
N THR A 182 -1.55 -0.71 19.65
CA THR A 182 -2.95 -0.82 19.24
C THR A 182 -3.05 -0.71 17.72
N GLU A 183 -3.70 -1.70 17.10
CA GLU A 183 -4.02 -1.67 15.68
C GLU A 183 -5.39 -1.08 15.45
N LEU A 184 -5.47 -0.14 14.51
CA LEU A 184 -6.71 0.34 13.94
C LEU A 184 -6.95 -0.36 12.61
N MET A 185 -8.18 -0.85 12.39
CA MET A 185 -8.63 -1.36 11.11
C MET A 185 -9.74 -0.47 10.57
N TYR A 186 -9.61 -0.05 9.33
CA TYR A 186 -10.59 0.74 8.59
C TYR A 186 -11.09 -0.04 7.38
N THR A 187 -12.35 0.17 7.00
CA THR A 187 -12.97 -0.50 5.84
C THR A 187 -13.78 0.46 4.99
N ILE A 188 -13.94 0.12 3.72
CA ILE A 188 -14.86 0.77 2.79
C ILE A 188 -15.47 -0.24 1.83
N ASP A 189 -16.78 -0.19 1.64
CA ASP A 189 -17.48 -0.90 0.57
C ASP A 189 -17.31 -0.16 -0.77
N LEU A 190 -17.11 -0.89 -1.89
CA LEU A 190 -16.80 -0.34 -3.21
C LEU A 190 -17.98 -0.34 -4.19
#